data_70f08d45306123de23bcb77619d86d52
#
_entry.id   70f08d45306123de23bcb77619d86d52
#
_cell.length_a   1.000
_cell.length_b   1.000
_cell.length_c   1.000
_cell.angle_alpha   90.00
_cell.angle_beta   90.00
_cell.angle_gamma   90.00
#
_symmetry.space_group_name_H-M   'P 1'
#
loop_
_entity.id
_entity.type
_entity.pdbx_description
1 polymer ?
#
loop_
_entity_poly.entity_id
_entity_poly.type
_entity_poly.pdbx_seq_one_letter_code
_entity_poly.pdbx_strand_id
1 'polypeptide(L)'
;MSANKSMNQVVRNYVAAQDSNLMNEVQKQIISDTIKCRFGGFALELVDMFCKPAIFSGMSFEERLCRCLERQQKVMETSRFERMYRESKLPGKIYMNTIRPEPERGITQELLLKLINAVYLDVTATNGCTNIIFSGNSGVGKTTLAVATATEALLKGFSVMYFSMNELAAMLELKDKIDFIKFRDKLENINLLICDDYGQEMLSDPVIIRLKEIADKRYGKGSTIFTTHLKQDALGTVSRESPVLSAMLNRLFRPSDMYVTITGESWRGSPNELNRAKDNSNGQN
;
A
#
# COMPACT_ATOMS: atom_id res chain seq x y z
N MET A 1 19.00 -1.69 1.69
CA MET A 1 20.25 -2.04 0.96
C MET A 1 20.06 -3.02 -0.21
N SER A 2 19.05 -3.90 -0.23
CA SER A 2 18.90 -4.95 -1.26
C SER A 2 18.38 -4.45 -2.63
N ALA A 3 17.47 -3.50 -2.70
CA ALA A 3 16.87 -3.03 -3.96
C ALA A 3 17.88 -2.33 -4.90
N ASN A 4 18.79 -1.52 -4.36
CA ASN A 4 19.85 -0.88 -5.15
C ASN A 4 20.92 -1.86 -5.64
N LYS A 5 21.19 -2.96 -4.90
CA LYS A 5 22.07 -4.04 -5.40
C LYS A 5 21.44 -4.75 -6.59
N SER A 6 20.13 -4.95 -6.56
CA SER A 6 19.38 -5.59 -7.66
C SER A 6 19.37 -4.73 -8.92
N MET A 7 19.16 -3.41 -8.81
CA MET A 7 19.14 -2.51 -9.97
C MET A 7 20.54 -2.39 -10.63
N ASN A 8 21.59 -2.24 -9.84
CA ASN A 8 22.94 -2.24 -10.38
C ASN A 8 23.29 -3.56 -11.11
N GLN A 9 22.74 -4.69 -10.64
CA GLN A 9 22.92 -5.97 -11.32
C GLN A 9 22.11 -6.02 -12.63
N VAL A 10 20.87 -5.51 -12.63
CA VAL A 10 20.04 -5.39 -13.85
C VAL A 10 20.75 -4.55 -14.89
N VAL A 11 21.29 -3.37 -14.52
CA VAL A 11 22.02 -2.52 -15.45
C VAL A 11 23.26 -3.23 -15.99
N ARG A 12 24.04 -3.90 -15.13
CA ARG A 12 25.23 -4.66 -15.57
C ARG A 12 24.86 -5.79 -16.54
N ASN A 13 23.79 -6.52 -16.24
CA ASN A 13 23.30 -7.59 -17.13
C ASN A 13 22.82 -7.02 -18.46
N TYR A 14 22.13 -5.86 -18.43
CA TYR A 14 21.67 -5.19 -19.64
C TYR A 14 22.84 -4.71 -20.51
N VAL A 15 23.87 -4.08 -19.89
CA VAL A 15 25.10 -3.67 -20.58
C VAL A 15 25.82 -4.88 -21.18
N ALA A 16 25.93 -5.98 -20.42
CA ALA A 16 26.59 -7.20 -20.90
C ALA A 16 25.84 -7.90 -22.04
N ALA A 17 24.51 -7.70 -22.13
CA ALA A 17 23.71 -8.23 -23.23
C ALA A 17 23.80 -7.40 -24.51
N GLN A 18 24.34 -6.18 -24.45
CA GLN A 18 24.60 -5.38 -25.66
C GLN A 18 25.95 -5.76 -26.28
N ASP A 19 26.05 -5.61 -27.61
CA ASP A 19 27.32 -5.81 -28.29
C ASP A 19 28.36 -4.78 -27.76
N SER A 20 29.43 -5.28 -27.16
CA SER A 20 30.48 -4.46 -26.55
C SER A 20 31.17 -3.53 -27.55
N ASN A 21 31.06 -3.80 -28.87
CA ASN A 21 31.65 -2.99 -29.93
C ASN A 21 30.82 -1.75 -30.28
N LEU A 22 29.54 -1.68 -29.81
CA LEU A 22 28.67 -0.52 -30.08
C LEU A 22 28.99 0.72 -29.26
N MET A 23 29.83 0.60 -28.22
CA MET A 23 30.19 1.70 -27.32
C MET A 23 31.69 1.87 -27.25
N ASN A 24 32.15 3.14 -27.33
CA ASN A 24 33.55 3.49 -27.10
C ASN A 24 33.89 3.48 -25.59
N GLU A 25 35.19 3.54 -25.26
CA GLU A 25 35.70 3.45 -23.88
C GLU A 25 35.19 4.61 -22.98
N VAL A 26 35.03 5.81 -23.55
CA VAL A 26 34.47 6.97 -22.81
C VAL A 26 33.02 6.73 -22.43
N GLN A 27 32.22 6.18 -23.35
CA GLN A 27 30.79 5.84 -23.09
C GLN A 27 30.69 4.75 -22.03
N LYS A 28 31.50 3.71 -22.08
CA LYS A 28 31.54 2.66 -21.06
C LYS A 28 31.94 3.24 -19.70
N GLN A 29 32.89 4.16 -19.65
CA GLN A 29 33.28 4.83 -18.41
C GLN A 29 32.17 5.67 -17.84
N ILE A 30 31.44 6.46 -18.64
CA ILE A 30 30.26 7.25 -18.22
C ILE A 30 29.21 6.33 -17.59
N ILE A 31 28.88 5.20 -18.24
CA ILE A 31 27.91 4.24 -17.71
C ILE A 31 28.39 3.67 -16.36
N SER A 32 29.66 3.27 -16.27
CA SER A 32 30.25 2.74 -15.04
C SER A 32 30.12 3.73 -13.89
N ASP A 33 30.45 4.98 -14.12
CA ASP A 33 30.43 6.03 -13.10
C ASP A 33 28.97 6.39 -12.70
N THR A 34 28.06 6.42 -13.68
CA THR A 34 26.62 6.59 -13.42
C THR A 34 26.07 5.49 -12.51
N ILE A 35 26.47 4.23 -12.73
CA ILE A 35 26.09 3.10 -11.88
C ILE A 35 26.67 3.23 -10.46
N LYS A 36 27.95 3.66 -10.33
CA LYS A 36 28.60 3.91 -9.03
C LYS A 36 27.86 5.00 -8.24
N CYS A 37 27.39 6.05 -8.93
CA CYS A 37 26.58 7.13 -8.35
C CYS A 37 25.13 6.69 -8.05
N ARG A 38 24.74 5.44 -8.27
CA ARG A 38 23.40 4.88 -8.06
C ARG A 38 22.30 5.44 -8.97
N PHE A 39 22.66 5.94 -10.14
CA PHE A 39 21.75 6.41 -11.19
C PHE A 39 21.48 5.29 -12.22
N GLY A 40 20.99 4.13 -11.75
CA GLY A 40 20.78 2.97 -12.61
C GLY A 40 19.79 3.18 -13.75
N GLY A 41 18.68 3.88 -13.51
CA GLY A 41 17.72 4.23 -14.55
C GLY A 41 18.31 5.15 -15.62
N PHE A 42 19.09 6.13 -15.20
CA PHE A 42 19.81 7.04 -16.07
C PHE A 42 20.82 6.27 -16.94
N ALA A 43 21.60 5.36 -16.32
CA ALA A 43 22.54 4.51 -17.04
C ALA A 43 21.87 3.64 -18.10
N LEU A 44 20.69 3.08 -17.83
CA LEU A 44 19.94 2.29 -18.81
C LEU A 44 19.55 3.11 -20.04
N GLU A 45 19.10 4.36 -19.85
CA GLU A 45 18.76 5.23 -20.99
C GLU A 45 20.01 5.64 -21.80
N LEU A 46 21.14 5.91 -21.13
CA LEU A 46 22.42 6.16 -21.82
C LEU A 46 22.86 4.97 -22.66
N VAL A 47 22.72 3.75 -22.15
CA VAL A 47 23.05 2.53 -22.91
C VAL A 47 22.20 2.45 -24.18
N ASP A 48 20.88 2.70 -24.07
CA ASP A 48 19.99 2.72 -25.24
C ASP A 48 20.42 3.79 -26.26
N MET A 49 20.78 4.99 -25.79
CA MET A 49 21.23 6.09 -26.66
C MET A 49 22.55 5.77 -27.38
N PHE A 50 23.49 5.14 -26.69
CA PHE A 50 24.79 4.80 -27.27
C PHE A 50 24.69 3.61 -28.24
N CYS A 51 23.89 2.61 -27.92
CA CYS A 51 23.73 1.42 -28.75
C CYS A 51 22.77 1.62 -29.94
N LYS A 52 21.86 2.60 -29.87
CA LYS A 52 20.83 2.84 -30.91
C LYS A 52 20.79 4.30 -31.35
N PRO A 53 21.93 4.88 -31.79
CA PRO A 53 22.05 6.33 -32.04
C PRO A 53 21.07 6.86 -33.07
N ALA A 54 20.66 6.05 -34.04
CA ALA A 54 19.69 6.43 -35.08
C ALA A 54 18.32 6.85 -34.49
N ILE A 55 17.88 6.21 -33.39
CA ILE A 55 16.58 6.51 -32.75
C ILE A 55 16.62 7.89 -32.09
N PHE A 56 17.79 8.34 -31.63
CA PHE A 56 17.98 9.57 -30.86
C PHE A 56 18.61 10.70 -31.68
N SER A 57 18.87 10.50 -32.99
CA SER A 57 19.61 11.46 -33.84
C SER A 57 18.90 12.81 -33.98
N GLY A 58 17.56 12.83 -33.93
CA GLY A 58 16.75 14.06 -34.03
C GLY A 58 16.52 14.79 -32.72
N MET A 59 17.02 14.26 -31.59
CA MET A 59 16.81 14.85 -30.26
C MET A 59 17.95 15.80 -29.87
N SER A 60 17.59 16.93 -29.26
CA SER A 60 18.55 17.84 -28.64
C SER A 60 19.23 17.19 -27.42
N PHE A 61 20.29 17.83 -26.92
CA PHE A 61 20.95 17.38 -25.68
C PHE A 61 20.00 17.41 -24.50
N GLU A 62 19.21 18.49 -24.39
CA GLU A 62 18.24 18.70 -23.30
C GLU A 62 17.16 17.63 -23.31
N GLU A 63 16.63 17.29 -24.48
CA GLU A 63 15.62 16.22 -24.63
C GLU A 63 16.16 14.85 -24.19
N ARG A 64 17.40 14.54 -24.57
CA ARG A 64 18.09 13.30 -24.16
C ARG A 64 18.30 13.26 -22.64
N LEU A 65 18.72 14.41 -22.07
CA LEU A 65 18.92 14.53 -20.62
C LEU A 65 17.58 14.35 -19.87
N CYS A 66 16.50 14.99 -20.34
CA CYS A 66 15.16 14.82 -19.77
C CYS A 66 14.73 13.34 -19.74
N ARG A 67 14.92 12.61 -20.84
CA ARG A 67 14.61 11.17 -20.89
C ARG A 67 15.39 10.35 -19.85
N CYS A 68 16.69 10.65 -19.68
CA CYS A 68 17.52 9.99 -18.68
C CYS A 68 16.97 10.25 -17.27
N LEU A 69 16.58 11.48 -16.97
CA LEU A 69 15.99 11.86 -15.67
C LEU A 69 14.64 11.20 -15.45
N GLU A 70 13.75 11.18 -16.44
CA GLU A 70 12.45 10.52 -16.37
C GLU A 70 12.59 9.02 -16.10
N ARG A 71 13.52 8.34 -16.79
CA ARG A 71 13.77 6.92 -16.55
C ARG A 71 14.33 6.67 -15.15
N GLN A 72 15.22 7.55 -14.68
CA GLN A 72 15.74 7.49 -13.31
C GLN A 72 14.62 7.67 -12.29
N GLN A 73 13.74 8.63 -12.48
CA GLN A 73 12.60 8.87 -11.60
C GLN A 73 11.68 7.65 -11.52
N LYS A 74 11.30 7.06 -12.66
CA LYS A 74 10.48 5.83 -12.70
C LYS A 74 11.11 4.68 -11.93
N VAL A 75 12.43 4.49 -12.06
CA VAL A 75 13.17 3.46 -11.33
C VAL A 75 13.15 3.72 -9.82
N MET A 76 13.31 4.98 -9.41
CA MET A 76 13.25 5.35 -7.99
C MET A 76 11.84 5.15 -7.39
N GLU A 77 10.80 5.55 -8.10
CA GLU A 77 9.40 5.37 -7.72
C GLU A 77 9.05 3.89 -7.57
N THR A 78 9.41 3.07 -8.56
CA THR A 78 9.20 1.62 -8.50
C THR A 78 9.96 0.99 -7.31
N SER A 79 11.22 1.37 -7.12
CA SER A 79 12.02 0.84 -6.01
C SER A 79 11.47 1.26 -4.64
N ARG A 80 10.96 2.49 -4.54
CA ARG A 80 10.29 3.00 -3.34
C ARG A 80 9.01 2.21 -3.05
N PHE A 81 8.16 2.04 -4.06
CA PHE A 81 6.93 1.26 -3.95
C PHE A 81 7.21 -0.17 -3.49
N GLU A 82 8.12 -0.89 -4.15
CA GLU A 82 8.47 -2.28 -3.81
C GLU A 82 9.03 -2.42 -2.38
N ARG A 83 9.80 -1.44 -1.90
CA ARG A 83 10.26 -1.42 -0.51
C ARG A 83 9.09 -1.23 0.45
N MET A 84 8.26 -0.22 0.21
CA MET A 84 7.12 0.10 1.07
C MET A 84 6.08 -1.04 1.07
N TYR A 85 5.87 -1.68 -0.09
CA TYR A 85 4.99 -2.84 -0.21
C TYR A 85 5.48 -4.01 0.66
N ARG A 86 6.76 -4.34 0.64
CA ARG A 86 7.32 -5.40 1.51
C ARG A 86 7.18 -5.08 3.00
N GLU A 87 7.37 -3.81 3.36
CA GLU A 87 7.24 -3.34 4.75
C GLU A 87 5.79 -3.33 5.22
N SER A 88 4.83 -3.16 4.31
CA SER A 88 3.40 -3.08 4.61
C SER A 88 2.76 -4.39 5.08
N LYS A 89 3.36 -5.53 4.76
CA LYS A 89 2.82 -6.88 5.03
C LYS A 89 1.46 -7.16 4.38
N LEU A 90 1.13 -6.49 3.29
CA LEU A 90 -0.11 -6.76 2.56
C LEU A 90 -0.14 -8.21 2.05
N PRO A 91 -1.28 -8.91 2.12
CA PRO A 91 -1.42 -10.31 1.71
C PRO A 91 -1.31 -10.51 0.18
N GLY A 92 -1.36 -9.43 -0.59
CA GLY A 92 -1.22 -9.46 -2.05
C GLY A 92 -1.22 -8.06 -2.64
N LYS A 93 -0.87 -7.95 -3.93
CA LYS A 93 -0.99 -6.71 -4.71
C LYS A 93 -2.32 -6.73 -5.45
N ILE A 94 -3.23 -5.85 -5.07
CA ILE A 94 -4.51 -5.64 -5.75
C ILE A 94 -4.56 -4.17 -6.15
N TYR A 95 -4.72 -3.90 -7.43
CA TYR A 95 -4.80 -2.55 -7.95
C TYR A 95 -6.26 -2.10 -8.07
N MET A 96 -6.55 -0.84 -7.75
CA MET A 96 -7.91 -0.32 -7.75
C MET A 96 -8.56 -0.34 -9.14
N ASN A 97 -7.78 -0.23 -10.21
CA ASN A 97 -8.27 -0.33 -11.59
C ASN A 97 -8.82 -1.72 -11.96
N THR A 98 -8.54 -2.75 -11.15
CA THR A 98 -9.12 -4.09 -11.33
C THR A 98 -10.48 -4.24 -10.65
N ILE A 99 -10.89 -3.26 -9.83
CA ILE A 99 -12.18 -3.25 -9.13
C ILE A 99 -13.19 -2.47 -9.97
N ARG A 100 -14.26 -3.12 -10.35
CA ARG A 100 -15.36 -2.49 -11.09
C ARG A 100 -16.36 -1.87 -10.12
N PRO A 101 -16.97 -0.73 -10.47
CA PRO A 101 -18.11 -0.20 -9.72
C PRO A 101 -19.29 -1.18 -9.77
N GLU A 102 -19.84 -1.48 -8.60
CA GLU A 102 -21.04 -2.32 -8.41
C GLU A 102 -21.94 -1.59 -7.39
N PRO A 103 -22.70 -0.57 -7.80
CA PRO A 103 -23.50 0.28 -6.89
C PRO A 103 -24.51 -0.50 -6.05
N GLU A 104 -25.11 -1.56 -6.61
CA GLU A 104 -26.04 -2.46 -5.94
C GLU A 104 -25.39 -3.20 -4.76
N ARG A 105 -24.06 -3.31 -4.77
CA ARG A 105 -23.26 -3.90 -3.68
C ARG A 105 -22.65 -2.87 -2.74
N GLY A 106 -22.89 -1.58 -2.98
CA GLY A 106 -22.30 -0.48 -2.21
C GLY A 106 -20.94 -0.01 -2.71
N ILE A 107 -20.45 -0.56 -3.83
CA ILE A 107 -19.16 -0.14 -4.46
C ILE A 107 -19.45 0.86 -5.58
N THR A 108 -19.68 2.11 -5.21
CA THR A 108 -19.99 3.17 -6.17
C THR A 108 -18.75 3.74 -6.82
N GLN A 109 -18.89 4.34 -8.01
CA GLN A 109 -17.80 5.06 -8.68
C GLN A 109 -17.24 6.19 -7.81
N GLU A 110 -18.12 6.91 -7.10
CA GLU A 110 -17.71 7.98 -6.19
C GLU A 110 -16.84 7.46 -5.04
N LEU A 111 -17.21 6.31 -4.45
CA LEU A 111 -16.41 5.65 -3.44
C LEU A 111 -15.02 5.31 -3.98
N LEU A 112 -14.94 4.66 -5.14
CA LEU A 112 -13.66 4.27 -5.74
C LEU A 112 -12.77 5.50 -6.00
N LEU A 113 -13.33 6.61 -6.49
CA LEU A 113 -12.59 7.86 -6.68
C LEU A 113 -12.08 8.45 -5.37
N LYS A 114 -12.88 8.42 -4.29
CA LYS A 114 -12.43 8.85 -2.94
C LYS A 114 -11.26 8.01 -2.43
N LEU A 115 -11.33 6.69 -2.65
CA LEU A 115 -10.27 5.76 -2.24
C LEU A 115 -8.99 5.97 -3.07
N ILE A 116 -9.11 6.10 -4.40
CA ILE A 116 -7.99 6.39 -5.31
C ILE A 116 -7.33 7.72 -4.95
N ASN A 117 -8.10 8.77 -4.69
CA ASN A 117 -7.55 10.08 -4.37
C ASN A 117 -6.95 10.18 -2.97
N ALA A 118 -7.15 9.16 -2.13
CA ALA A 118 -6.64 9.07 -0.76
C ALA A 118 -7.08 10.26 0.14
N VAL A 119 -8.29 10.79 -0.09
CA VAL A 119 -8.85 11.93 0.69
C VAL A 119 -8.96 11.62 2.19
N TYR A 120 -9.06 10.34 2.55
CA TYR A 120 -9.10 9.86 3.94
C TYR A 120 -7.75 10.03 4.67
N LEU A 121 -6.65 10.32 3.96
CA LEU A 121 -5.31 10.59 4.51
C LEU A 121 -4.99 12.08 4.61
N ASP A 122 -5.93 12.95 4.33
CA ASP A 122 -5.72 14.40 4.38
C ASP A 122 -5.72 14.89 5.84
N VAL A 123 -4.54 15.13 6.37
CA VAL A 123 -4.35 15.66 7.74
C VAL A 123 -4.78 17.12 7.86
N THR A 124 -4.95 17.83 6.75
CA THR A 124 -5.34 19.25 6.71
C THR A 124 -6.86 19.44 6.69
N ALA A 125 -7.62 18.36 6.47
CA ALA A 125 -9.06 18.38 6.54
C ALA A 125 -9.53 18.79 7.95
N THR A 126 -10.71 19.42 8.04
CA THR A 126 -11.27 19.94 9.31
C THR A 126 -11.30 18.90 10.43
N ASN A 127 -11.50 17.62 10.10
CA ASN A 127 -11.53 16.51 11.04
C ASN A 127 -10.23 15.68 11.07
N GLY A 128 -9.17 16.12 10.37
CA GLY A 128 -7.96 15.34 10.15
C GLY A 128 -8.22 14.08 9.31
N CYS A 129 -7.33 13.08 9.42
CA CYS A 129 -7.52 11.81 8.74
C CYS A 129 -8.82 11.10 9.13
N THR A 130 -9.48 10.48 8.16
CA THR A 130 -10.75 9.77 8.32
C THR A 130 -10.51 8.26 8.28
N ASN A 131 -11.08 7.51 9.22
CA ASN A 131 -11.06 6.05 9.15
C ASN A 131 -12.06 5.52 8.12
N ILE A 132 -11.85 4.29 7.68
CA ILE A 132 -12.73 3.60 6.74
C ILE A 132 -13.16 2.27 7.35
N ILE A 133 -14.45 2.01 7.35
CA ILE A 133 -15.02 0.75 7.84
C ILE A 133 -15.71 0.04 6.68
N PHE A 134 -15.15 -1.08 6.23
CA PHE A 134 -15.76 -1.98 5.27
C PHE A 134 -16.52 -3.07 6.01
N SER A 135 -17.85 -3.00 6.01
CA SER A 135 -18.72 -3.99 6.65
C SER A 135 -19.43 -4.87 5.61
N GLY A 136 -19.83 -6.08 6.00
CA GLY A 136 -20.59 -7.00 5.15
C GLY A 136 -20.28 -8.46 5.42
N ASN A 137 -21.01 -9.36 4.77
CA ASN A 137 -20.88 -10.81 4.96
C ASN A 137 -19.48 -11.34 4.58
N SER A 138 -19.15 -12.56 5.00
CA SER A 138 -17.90 -13.20 4.61
C SER A 138 -17.87 -13.41 3.09
N GLY A 139 -16.69 -13.16 2.47
CA GLY A 139 -16.47 -13.40 1.05
C GLY A 139 -16.96 -12.32 0.10
N VAL A 140 -17.60 -11.23 0.57
CA VAL A 140 -18.10 -10.16 -0.33
C VAL A 140 -17.04 -9.22 -0.89
N GLY A 141 -15.76 -9.38 -0.53
CA GLY A 141 -14.66 -8.58 -1.08
C GLY A 141 -14.14 -7.43 -0.21
N LYS A 142 -14.48 -7.39 1.10
CA LYS A 142 -14.00 -6.36 2.04
C LYS A 142 -12.47 -6.24 2.08
N THR A 143 -11.79 -7.35 2.34
CA THR A 143 -10.31 -7.43 2.36
C THR A 143 -9.72 -7.05 1.01
N THR A 144 -10.34 -7.46 -0.11
CA THR A 144 -9.93 -7.10 -1.47
C THR A 144 -9.94 -5.58 -1.65
N LEU A 145 -11.02 -4.91 -1.25
CA LEU A 145 -11.14 -3.46 -1.35
C LEU A 145 -10.16 -2.74 -0.41
N ALA A 146 -9.96 -3.25 0.80
CA ALA A 146 -8.99 -2.72 1.75
C ALA A 146 -7.54 -2.81 1.21
N VAL A 147 -7.16 -3.96 0.64
CA VAL A 147 -5.84 -4.17 0.03
C VAL A 147 -5.66 -3.29 -1.21
N ALA A 148 -6.67 -3.15 -2.07
CA ALA A 148 -6.61 -2.26 -3.22
C ALA A 148 -6.44 -0.79 -2.79
N THR A 149 -7.18 -0.34 -1.77
CA THR A 149 -7.03 1.01 -1.19
C THR A 149 -5.61 1.23 -0.64
N ALA A 150 -5.06 0.23 0.04
CA ALA A 150 -3.69 0.27 0.55
C ALA A 150 -2.64 0.33 -0.57
N THR A 151 -2.85 -0.41 -1.66
CA THR A 151 -1.96 -0.37 -2.83
C THR A 151 -1.93 1.03 -3.45
N GLU A 152 -3.09 1.68 -3.58
CA GLU A 152 -3.16 3.08 -4.05
C GLU A 152 -2.44 4.06 -3.11
N ALA A 153 -2.59 3.88 -1.79
CA ALA A 153 -1.85 4.68 -0.81
C ALA A 153 -0.33 4.51 -0.96
N LEU A 154 0.15 3.27 -1.14
CA LEU A 154 1.57 2.98 -1.39
C LEU A 154 2.08 3.62 -2.69
N LEU A 155 1.29 3.59 -3.78
CA LEU A 155 1.63 4.23 -5.06
C LEU A 155 1.79 5.74 -4.90
N LYS A 156 0.98 6.36 -4.05
CA LYS A 156 1.08 7.78 -3.69
C LYS A 156 2.21 8.08 -2.68
N GLY A 157 2.92 7.06 -2.21
CA GLY A 157 4.04 7.18 -1.29
C GLY A 157 3.67 7.28 0.18
N PHE A 158 2.42 6.98 0.56
CA PHE A 158 2.02 6.85 1.95
C PHE A 158 2.48 5.53 2.55
N SER A 159 2.91 5.55 3.81
CA SER A 159 3.28 4.34 4.53
C SER A 159 2.04 3.56 4.93
N VAL A 160 2.08 2.24 4.74
CA VAL A 160 0.97 1.33 5.04
C VAL A 160 1.47 0.19 5.92
N MET A 161 0.60 -0.30 6.81
CA MET A 161 0.85 -1.53 7.56
C MET A 161 -0.47 -2.31 7.70
N TYR A 162 -0.39 -3.61 7.42
CA TYR A 162 -1.52 -4.53 7.47
C TYR A 162 -1.34 -5.54 8.60
N PHE A 163 -2.42 -5.79 9.31
CA PHE A 163 -2.58 -6.91 10.26
C PHE A 163 -3.96 -7.51 10.11
N SER A 164 -4.06 -8.83 10.22
CA SER A 164 -5.30 -9.43 10.69
C SER A 164 -5.52 -9.06 12.15
N MET A 165 -6.75 -8.95 12.59
CA MET A 165 -7.04 -8.55 13.97
C MET A 165 -6.49 -9.56 14.97
N ASN A 166 -6.53 -10.85 14.63
CA ASN A 166 -5.99 -11.93 15.46
C ASN A 166 -4.46 -11.86 15.58
N GLU A 167 -3.74 -11.58 14.47
CA GLU A 167 -2.30 -11.38 14.51
C GLU A 167 -1.93 -10.17 15.38
N LEU A 168 -2.64 -9.06 15.19
CA LEU A 168 -2.41 -7.84 15.97
C LEU A 168 -2.65 -8.09 17.47
N ALA A 169 -3.76 -8.74 17.83
CA ALA A 169 -4.08 -9.08 19.21
C ALA A 169 -3.01 -9.95 19.85
N ALA A 170 -2.60 -11.03 19.19
CA ALA A 170 -1.52 -11.91 19.66
C ALA A 170 -0.20 -11.15 19.85
N MET A 171 0.16 -10.28 18.91
CA MET A 171 1.35 -9.44 19.04
C MET A 171 1.25 -8.46 20.21
N LEU A 172 0.08 -7.89 20.46
CA LEU A 172 -0.14 -6.98 21.58
C LEU A 172 -0.10 -7.72 22.92
N GLU A 173 -0.61 -8.93 22.99
CA GLU A 173 -0.64 -9.73 24.22
C GLU A 173 0.77 -10.15 24.67
N LEU A 174 1.62 -10.55 23.73
CA LEU A 174 2.97 -11.09 24.00
C LEU A 174 4.04 -10.02 24.27
N LYS A 175 3.84 -8.76 23.88
CA LYS A 175 4.87 -7.72 24.05
C LYS A 175 5.02 -7.31 25.50
N ASP A 176 6.28 -7.19 25.95
CA ASP A 176 6.56 -6.45 27.17
C ASP A 176 6.26 -4.94 27.01
N LYS A 177 6.37 -4.20 28.09
CA LYS A 177 6.02 -2.76 28.11
C LYS A 177 6.93 -1.93 27.19
N ILE A 178 8.21 -2.24 27.10
CA ILE A 178 9.19 -1.48 26.30
C ILE A 178 8.96 -1.75 24.81
N ASP A 179 8.77 -3.01 24.44
CA ASP A 179 8.52 -3.41 23.05
C ASP A 179 7.15 -2.95 22.58
N PHE A 180 6.15 -2.88 23.47
CA PHE A 180 4.87 -2.28 23.17
C PHE A 180 5.00 -0.79 22.84
N ILE A 181 5.74 -0.02 23.63
CA ILE A 181 5.94 1.41 23.39
C ILE A 181 6.58 1.63 22.02
N LYS A 182 7.65 0.91 21.69
CA LYS A 182 8.31 1.00 20.37
C LYS A 182 7.35 0.65 19.22
N PHE A 183 6.55 -0.38 19.40
CA PHE A 183 5.57 -0.81 18.42
C PHE A 183 4.45 0.22 18.24
N ARG A 184 3.89 0.75 19.33
CA ARG A 184 2.90 1.82 19.31
C ARG A 184 3.43 3.07 18.58
N ASP A 185 4.65 3.50 18.91
CA ASP A 185 5.27 4.68 18.30
C ASP A 185 5.56 4.44 16.79
N LYS A 186 5.87 3.19 16.41
CA LYS A 186 5.95 2.82 15.01
C LYS A 186 4.59 2.96 14.31
N LEU A 187 3.52 2.48 14.92
CA LEU A 187 2.17 2.56 14.36
C LEU A 187 1.64 4.00 14.31
N GLU A 188 2.02 4.87 15.26
CA GLU A 188 1.68 6.30 15.24
C GLU A 188 2.17 6.98 13.94
N ASN A 189 3.34 6.59 13.42
CA ASN A 189 3.97 7.17 12.24
C ASN A 189 3.55 6.53 10.91
N ILE A 190 2.68 5.53 10.92
CA ILE A 190 2.12 4.91 9.72
C ILE A 190 0.90 5.70 9.24
N ASN A 191 0.90 6.14 7.97
CA ASN A 191 -0.21 6.90 7.42
C ASN A 191 -1.50 6.07 7.37
N LEU A 192 -1.43 4.82 6.92
CA LEU A 192 -2.58 3.92 6.79
C LEU A 192 -2.33 2.60 7.51
N LEU A 193 -3.15 2.32 8.53
CA LEU A 193 -3.19 1.03 9.23
C LEU A 193 -4.38 0.23 8.74
N ILE A 194 -4.21 -1.07 8.49
CA ILE A 194 -5.31 -1.98 8.17
C ILE A 194 -5.45 -2.99 9.29
N CYS A 195 -6.64 -3.09 9.84
CA CYS A 195 -7.07 -4.08 10.82
C CYS A 195 -8.16 -4.95 10.17
N ASP A 196 -7.74 -6.06 9.58
CA ASP A 196 -8.62 -6.95 8.83
C ASP A 196 -9.33 -7.93 9.77
N ASP A 197 -10.60 -8.24 9.48
CA ASP A 197 -11.46 -9.16 10.23
C ASP A 197 -11.70 -8.74 11.70
N TYR A 198 -11.92 -7.44 11.92
CA TYR A 198 -12.29 -6.91 13.24
C TYR A 198 -13.61 -7.49 13.77
N GLY A 199 -13.60 -7.91 15.03
CA GLY A 199 -14.79 -8.41 15.73
C GLY A 199 -15.13 -9.88 15.46
N GLN A 200 -14.22 -10.67 14.89
CA GLN A 200 -14.41 -12.12 14.77
C GLN A 200 -14.17 -12.85 16.09
N GLU A 201 -13.26 -12.36 16.92
CA GLU A 201 -12.92 -12.95 18.20
C GLU A 201 -13.03 -11.93 19.34
N MET A 202 -13.25 -12.43 20.54
CA MET A 202 -13.22 -11.62 21.76
C MET A 202 -11.77 -11.25 22.09
N LEU A 203 -11.55 -9.98 22.39
CA LEU A 203 -10.23 -9.48 22.77
C LEU A 203 -10.09 -9.45 24.29
N SER A 204 -8.91 -9.80 24.81
CA SER A 204 -8.62 -9.68 26.24
C SER A 204 -8.48 -8.21 26.66
N ASP A 205 -8.80 -7.88 27.91
CA ASP A 205 -8.70 -6.52 28.44
C ASP A 205 -7.34 -5.87 28.22
N PRO A 206 -6.19 -6.54 28.44
CA PRO A 206 -4.89 -5.97 28.15
C PRO A 206 -4.70 -5.57 26.67
N VAL A 207 -5.22 -6.38 25.74
CA VAL A 207 -5.18 -6.08 24.31
C VAL A 207 -6.03 -4.85 23.98
N ILE A 208 -7.22 -4.75 24.56
CA ILE A 208 -8.12 -3.60 24.38
C ILE A 208 -7.48 -2.30 24.86
N ILE A 209 -6.85 -2.32 26.05
CA ILE A 209 -6.14 -1.16 26.60
C ILE A 209 -5.01 -0.70 25.64
N ARG A 210 -4.21 -1.63 25.14
CA ARG A 210 -3.12 -1.35 24.20
C ARG A 210 -3.62 -0.85 22.84
N LEU A 211 -4.73 -1.39 22.35
CA LEU A 211 -5.38 -0.88 21.12
C LEU A 211 -5.89 0.56 21.33
N LYS A 212 -6.45 0.86 22.51
CA LYS A 212 -6.87 2.22 22.85
C LYS A 212 -5.70 3.19 22.80
N GLU A 213 -4.56 2.83 23.39
CA GLU A 213 -3.36 3.69 23.36
C GLU A 213 -2.87 3.94 21.93
N ILE A 214 -2.92 2.92 21.04
CA ILE A 214 -2.59 3.07 19.63
C ILE A 214 -3.59 4.01 18.94
N ALA A 215 -4.88 3.83 19.17
CA ALA A 215 -5.92 4.66 18.60
C ALA A 215 -5.82 6.12 19.01
N ASP A 216 -5.56 6.39 20.30
CA ASP A 216 -5.36 7.74 20.83
C ASP A 216 -4.16 8.44 20.16
N LYS A 217 -3.06 7.72 19.97
CA LYS A 217 -1.86 8.24 19.30
C LYS A 217 -2.07 8.53 17.81
N ARG A 218 -2.90 7.74 17.15
CA ARG A 218 -3.20 7.88 15.71
C ARG A 218 -4.31 8.91 15.42
N TYR A 219 -5.05 9.32 16.44
CA TYR A 219 -6.19 10.22 16.27
C TYR A 219 -5.79 11.51 15.53
N GLY A 220 -6.42 11.77 14.38
CA GLY A 220 -6.17 12.93 13.53
C GLY A 220 -4.87 12.90 12.71
N LYS A 221 -3.97 11.94 12.94
CA LYS A 221 -2.64 11.87 12.32
C LYS A 221 -2.57 10.82 11.19
N GLY A 222 -3.32 9.76 11.32
CA GLY A 222 -3.33 8.67 10.35
C GLY A 222 -4.70 8.02 10.26
N SER A 223 -4.98 7.40 9.14
CA SER A 223 -6.22 6.68 8.89
C SER A 223 -6.08 5.20 9.26
N THR A 224 -7.20 4.58 9.66
CA THR A 224 -7.27 3.13 9.86
C THR A 224 -8.42 2.57 9.05
N ILE A 225 -8.15 1.49 8.29
CA ILE A 225 -9.19 0.70 7.62
C ILE A 225 -9.51 -0.49 8.52
N PHE A 226 -10.80 -0.67 8.80
CA PHE A 226 -11.32 -1.87 9.45
C PHE A 226 -12.15 -2.65 8.44
N THR A 227 -11.93 -3.94 8.33
CA THR A 227 -12.88 -4.84 7.70
C THR A 227 -13.61 -5.63 8.79
N THR A 228 -14.90 -5.80 8.65
CA THR A 228 -15.71 -6.46 9.68
C THR A 228 -16.94 -7.12 9.07
N HIS A 229 -17.48 -8.12 9.74
CA HIS A 229 -18.80 -8.67 9.45
C HIS A 229 -19.93 -8.01 10.27
N LEU A 230 -19.55 -7.20 11.25
CA LEU A 230 -20.49 -6.48 12.11
C LEU A 230 -21.15 -5.33 11.34
N LYS A 231 -22.42 -5.08 11.64
CA LYS A 231 -23.12 -3.87 11.17
C LYS A 231 -22.65 -2.65 11.97
N GLN A 232 -22.86 -1.46 11.42
CA GLN A 232 -22.42 -0.21 12.04
C GLN A 232 -22.98 -0.01 13.46
N ASP A 233 -24.24 -0.35 13.69
CA ASP A 233 -24.91 -0.30 15.00
C ASP A 233 -24.34 -1.32 16.00
N ALA A 234 -23.80 -2.43 15.51
CA ALA A 234 -23.19 -3.47 16.34
C ALA A 234 -21.71 -3.17 16.69
N LEU A 235 -21.02 -2.30 15.96
CA LEU A 235 -19.62 -1.93 16.26
C LEU A 235 -19.50 -1.32 17.69
N GLY A 236 -20.49 -0.56 18.13
CA GLY A 236 -20.55 0.00 19.47
C GLY A 236 -21.09 -0.95 20.55
N THR A 237 -21.81 -2.01 20.18
CA THR A 237 -22.48 -2.91 21.16
C THR A 237 -21.55 -4.01 21.68
N VAL A 238 -20.46 -4.32 20.99
CA VAL A 238 -19.43 -5.30 21.41
C VAL A 238 -18.78 -4.90 22.74
N SER A 239 -19.01 -3.67 23.22
CA SER A 239 -18.28 -3.07 24.34
C SER A 239 -19.14 -2.62 25.53
N ARG A 240 -20.38 -3.06 25.67
CA ARG A 240 -21.28 -2.53 26.73
C ARG A 240 -20.80 -2.77 28.16
N GLU A 241 -19.83 -3.64 28.38
CA GLU A 241 -19.44 -4.06 29.73
C GLU A 241 -18.17 -3.34 30.25
N SER A 242 -17.39 -2.64 29.37
CA SER A 242 -16.17 -1.95 29.79
C SER A 242 -16.13 -0.48 29.36
N PRO A 243 -15.99 0.48 30.31
CA PRO A 243 -15.78 1.90 29.96
C PRO A 243 -14.55 2.14 29.09
N VAL A 244 -13.51 1.31 29.24
CA VAL A 244 -12.29 1.37 28.44
C VAL A 244 -12.60 1.03 26.99
N LEU A 245 -13.38 -0.01 26.76
CA LEU A 245 -13.78 -0.46 25.43
C LEU A 245 -14.65 0.59 24.72
N SER A 246 -15.60 1.18 25.44
CA SER A 246 -16.45 2.27 24.93
C SER A 246 -15.60 3.49 24.51
N ALA A 247 -14.64 3.89 25.33
CA ALA A 247 -13.74 5.00 25.02
C ALA A 247 -12.85 4.71 23.79
N MET A 248 -12.38 3.47 23.64
CA MET A 248 -11.63 3.03 22.45
C MET A 248 -12.48 3.14 21.17
N LEU A 249 -13.72 2.62 21.24
CA LEU A 249 -14.62 2.63 20.08
C LEU A 249 -15.00 4.04 19.64
N ASN A 250 -15.15 4.98 20.57
CA ASN A 250 -15.37 6.39 20.25
C ASN A 250 -14.18 7.03 19.50
N ARG A 251 -12.98 6.47 19.64
CA ARG A 251 -11.79 6.92 18.90
C ARG A 251 -11.59 6.19 17.57
N LEU A 252 -11.94 4.89 17.51
CA LEU A 252 -11.83 4.06 16.31
C LEU A 252 -12.97 4.28 15.32
N PHE A 253 -14.20 4.49 15.82
CA PHE A 253 -15.43 4.54 15.03
C PHE A 253 -16.16 5.87 15.27
N ARG A 254 -15.73 6.92 14.55
CA ARG A 254 -16.31 8.26 14.66
C ARG A 254 -17.50 8.43 13.70
N PRO A 255 -18.48 9.28 14.01
CA PRO A 255 -19.54 9.62 13.06
C PRO A 255 -19.04 10.20 11.73
N SER A 256 -17.86 10.85 11.75
CA SER A 256 -17.18 11.43 10.58
C SER A 256 -16.43 10.39 9.75
N ASP A 257 -16.28 9.16 10.22
CA ASP A 257 -15.57 8.12 9.48
C ASP A 257 -16.40 7.61 8.30
N MET A 258 -15.72 7.03 7.32
CA MET A 258 -16.36 6.51 6.11
C MET A 258 -16.86 5.08 6.36
N TYR A 259 -18.17 4.91 6.41
CA TYR A 259 -18.82 3.60 6.55
C TYR A 259 -19.28 3.11 5.19
N VAL A 260 -18.80 1.93 4.80
CA VAL A 260 -19.12 1.29 3.52
C VAL A 260 -19.63 -0.11 3.79
N THR A 261 -20.91 -0.34 3.51
CA THR A 261 -21.51 -1.67 3.60
C THR A 261 -21.45 -2.34 2.25
N ILE A 262 -20.75 -3.46 2.16
CA ILE A 262 -20.63 -4.28 0.95
C ILE A 262 -21.60 -5.44 1.07
N THR A 263 -22.54 -5.51 0.14
CA THR A 263 -23.61 -6.54 0.09
C THR A 263 -23.36 -7.53 -1.05
N GLY A 264 -24.18 -8.56 -1.15
CA GLY A 264 -24.16 -9.54 -2.25
C GLY A 264 -23.61 -10.90 -1.84
N GLU A 265 -23.52 -11.79 -2.82
CA GLU A 265 -23.04 -13.15 -2.62
C GLU A 265 -21.52 -13.21 -2.44
N SER A 266 -21.05 -14.29 -1.80
CA SER A 266 -19.63 -14.55 -1.64
C SER A 266 -18.97 -14.78 -3.02
N TRP A 267 -17.85 -14.11 -3.24
CA TRP A 267 -17.03 -14.35 -4.44
C TRP A 267 -16.13 -15.59 -4.29
N ARG A 268 -16.01 -16.16 -3.10
CA ARG A 268 -15.20 -17.37 -2.89
C ARG A 268 -15.86 -18.55 -3.60
N GLY A 269 -15.12 -19.16 -4.54
CA GLY A 269 -15.61 -20.26 -5.36
C GLY A 269 -16.50 -19.87 -6.55
N SER A 270 -16.65 -18.58 -6.84
CA SER A 270 -17.37 -18.14 -8.04
C SER A 270 -16.49 -18.20 -9.30
N PRO A 271 -17.08 -18.34 -10.53
CA PRO A 271 -16.33 -18.29 -11.79
C PRO A 271 -15.51 -16.99 -11.95
N ASN A 272 -15.90 -15.91 -11.27
CA ASN A 272 -15.20 -14.64 -11.28
C ASN A 272 -13.86 -14.67 -10.50
N GLU A 273 -13.71 -15.54 -9.51
CA GLU A 273 -12.44 -15.74 -8.80
C GLU A 273 -11.39 -16.42 -9.71
N LEU A 274 -11.83 -17.39 -10.51
CA LEU A 274 -10.98 -18.08 -11.50
C LEU A 274 -10.50 -17.15 -12.61
N ASN A 275 -11.31 -16.19 -13.03
CA ASN A 275 -10.95 -15.21 -14.05
C ASN A 275 -9.98 -14.14 -13.51
N ARG A 276 -10.12 -13.71 -12.26
CA ARG A 276 -9.17 -12.78 -11.59
C ARG A 276 -7.79 -13.39 -11.35
N ALA A 277 -7.75 -14.69 -11.01
CA ALA A 277 -6.49 -15.41 -10.86
C ALA A 277 -5.74 -15.53 -12.20
N LYS A 278 -6.45 -15.65 -13.33
CA LYS A 278 -5.87 -15.70 -14.69
C LYS A 278 -5.37 -14.33 -15.16
N ASP A 279 -6.08 -13.24 -14.86
CA ASP A 279 -5.67 -11.88 -15.23
C ASP A 279 -4.42 -11.45 -14.45
N ASN A 280 -4.30 -11.84 -13.18
CA ASN A 280 -3.11 -11.59 -12.37
C ASN A 280 -1.88 -12.40 -12.80
N SER A 281 -2.06 -13.56 -13.43
CA SER A 281 -0.96 -14.38 -13.95
C SER A 281 -0.44 -13.89 -15.31
N ASN A 282 -1.26 -13.20 -16.11
CA ASN A 282 -0.89 -12.65 -17.41
C ASN A 282 -0.23 -11.25 -17.34
N GLY A 283 -0.22 -10.62 -16.19
CA GLY A 283 0.47 -9.32 -15.96
C GLY A 283 1.94 -9.41 -15.55
N GLN A 284 2.52 -10.62 -15.53
CA GLN A 284 3.91 -10.87 -15.10
C GLN A 284 4.86 -11.30 -16.24
N ASN A 285 4.48 -11.12 -17.51
CA ASN A 285 5.40 -11.32 -18.65
C ASN A 285 5.86 -10.00 -19.27
#